data_16a3f3ef7486984ae922c06aedab752d
#
_entry.id   16a3f3ef7486984ae922c06aedab752d
#
_cell.length_a   1.000
_cell.length_b   1.000
_cell.length_c   1.000
_cell.angle_alpha   90.00
_cell.angle_beta   90.00
_cell.angle_gamma   90.00
#
_symmetry.space_group_name_H-M   'P 1'
#
loop_
_entity.id
_entity.type
_entity.pdbx_description
1 polymer ?
#
loop_
_entity_poly.entity_id
_entity_poly.type
_entity_poly.pdbx_seq_one_letter_code
_entity_poly.pdbx_strand_id
1 'polypeptide(L)' 'MNGHIVKVLPDKNFGFIKSNGTEFFFHRSDFNGHWEDLVSDFQTKNPKTIKVTFDEAHSPKGPRASNVRREDFPNQAV' A
#
# COMPACT_ATOMS: atom_id res chain seq x y z
N MET A 1 -1.72 1.03 -11.43
CA MET A 1 -0.73 -0.05 -11.35
C MET A 1 -1.12 -1.02 -10.26
N ASN A 2 -0.71 -2.24 -10.40
CA ASN A 2 -0.98 -3.29 -9.42
C ASN A 2 0.30 -3.72 -8.74
N GLY A 3 0.22 -3.96 -7.46
CA GLY A 3 1.36 -4.45 -6.70
C GLY A 3 0.90 -5.09 -5.42
N HIS A 4 1.86 -5.33 -4.53
CA HIS A 4 1.51 -5.88 -3.22
C HIS A 4 2.38 -5.21 -2.16
N ILE A 5 1.82 -5.16 -0.96
CA ILE A 5 2.49 -4.54 0.17
C ILE A 5 3.65 -5.45 0.61
N VAL A 6 4.84 -4.88 0.73
CA VAL A 6 5.99 -5.63 1.23
C VAL A 6 6.44 -5.14 2.59
N LYS A 7 6.03 -3.95 2.99
CA LYS A 7 6.43 -3.41 4.28
C LYS A 7 5.46 -2.34 4.72
N VAL A 8 5.15 -2.33 6.00
CA VAL A 8 4.35 -1.28 6.61
C VAL A 8 5.03 -0.89 7.91
N LEU A 9 5.22 0.41 8.09
CA LEU A 9 5.87 0.97 9.28
C LEU A 9 4.87 1.89 9.97
N PRO A 10 4.04 1.31 10.84
CA PRO A 10 2.96 2.10 11.45
C PRO A 10 3.46 3.26 12.29
N ASP A 11 4.59 3.08 12.94
CA ASP A 11 5.16 4.15 13.74
C ASP A 11 5.50 5.38 12.93
N LYS A 12 5.76 5.18 11.65
CA LYS A 12 6.18 6.26 10.77
C LYS A 12 5.12 6.61 9.75
N ASN A 13 4.01 5.91 9.75
CA ASN A 13 2.86 6.18 8.90
C ASN A 13 3.18 6.03 7.42
N PHE A 14 3.99 5.06 7.05
CA PHE A 14 4.25 4.80 5.65
C PHE A 14 4.53 3.33 5.41
N GLY A 15 4.62 2.95 4.14
CA GLY A 15 4.92 1.59 3.76
C GLY A 15 5.49 1.54 2.37
N PHE A 16 5.69 0.33 1.87
CA PHE A 16 6.24 0.10 0.55
C PHE A 16 5.42 -0.94 -0.19
N ILE A 17 5.28 -0.70 -1.48
CA ILE A 17 4.58 -1.59 -2.41
C ILE A 17 5.59 -2.05 -3.44
N LYS A 18 5.57 -3.33 -3.77
CA LYS A 18 6.41 -3.83 -4.85
C LYS A 18 5.56 -4.10 -6.08
N SER A 19 6.01 -3.61 -7.21
CA SER A 19 5.32 -3.79 -8.47
C SER A 19 6.35 -3.89 -9.58
N ASN A 20 6.33 -4.98 -10.33
CA ASN A 20 7.25 -5.19 -11.46
C ASN A 20 8.71 -5.00 -11.07
N GLY A 21 9.07 -5.48 -9.88
CA GLY A 21 10.45 -5.41 -9.43
C GLY A 21 10.87 -4.07 -8.86
N THR A 22 9.98 -3.12 -8.78
CA THR A 22 10.27 -1.79 -8.24
C THR A 22 9.49 -1.59 -6.95
N GLU A 23 10.15 -1.02 -5.95
CA GLU A 23 9.48 -0.67 -4.70
C GLU A 23 9.03 0.77 -4.76
N PHE A 24 7.77 0.98 -4.37
CA PHE A 24 7.17 2.31 -4.34
C PHE A 24 6.86 2.67 -2.91
N PHE A 25 7.29 3.85 -2.50
CA PHE A 25 6.97 4.40 -1.19
C PHE A 25 5.54 4.92 -1.21
N PHE A 26 4.79 4.71 -0.13
CA PHE A 26 3.52 5.40 0.02
C PHE A 26 3.36 5.80 1.47
N HIS A 27 2.74 6.95 1.68
CA HIS A 27 2.45 7.45 3.01
C HIS A 27 1.03 7.08 3.38
N ARG A 28 0.73 7.10 4.68
CA ARG A 28 -0.63 6.84 5.16
C ARG A 28 -1.66 7.68 4.42
N SER A 29 -1.32 8.94 4.15
CA SER A 29 -2.23 9.85 3.46
C SER A 29 -2.46 9.47 2.00
N ASP A 30 -1.60 8.64 1.42
CA ASP A 30 -1.79 8.14 0.07
C ASP A 30 -2.69 6.91 0.02
N PHE A 31 -3.04 6.36 1.17
CA PHE A 31 -3.83 5.15 1.23
C PHE A 31 -5.31 5.49 1.36
N ASN A 32 -6.10 5.01 0.42
CA ASN A 32 -7.54 5.19 0.43
C ASN A 32 -8.18 4.00 1.11
N GLY A 33 -8.54 4.16 2.38
CA GLY A 33 -9.13 3.09 3.16
C GLY A 33 -8.75 3.28 4.61
N HIS A 34 -8.96 2.24 5.38
CA HIS A 34 -8.66 2.27 6.80
C HIS A 34 -7.22 1.82 7.03
N TRP A 35 -6.37 2.78 7.37
CA TRP A 35 -4.96 2.49 7.60
C TRP A 35 -4.76 1.46 8.72
N GLU A 36 -5.54 1.57 9.79
CA GLU A 36 -5.43 0.64 10.91
C GLU A 36 -5.75 -0.79 10.50
N ASP A 37 -6.72 -0.95 9.62
CA ASP A 37 -7.06 -2.28 9.13
C ASP A 37 -5.93 -2.85 8.28
N LEU A 38 -5.31 -2.01 7.47
CA LEU A 38 -4.17 -2.44 6.68
C LEU A 38 -3.02 -2.88 7.57
N VAL A 39 -2.71 -2.09 8.59
CA VAL A 39 -1.63 -2.41 9.52
C VAL A 39 -1.92 -3.73 10.22
N SER A 40 -3.14 -3.90 10.71
CA SER A 40 -3.51 -5.11 11.42
C SER A 40 -3.39 -6.32 10.51
N ASP A 41 -3.89 -6.22 9.30
CA ASP A 41 -3.83 -7.35 8.37
C ASP A 41 -2.40 -7.69 7.99
N PHE A 42 -1.57 -6.66 7.82
CA PHE A 42 -0.18 -6.90 7.48
C PHE A 42 0.56 -7.62 8.61
N GLN A 43 0.22 -7.29 9.86
CA GLN A 43 0.90 -7.86 11.02
C GLN A 43 0.40 -9.27 11.35
N THR A 44 -0.86 -9.57 11.07
CA THR A 44 -1.45 -10.83 11.47
C THR A 44 -1.59 -11.83 10.35
N LYS A 45 -1.54 -11.38 9.10
CA LYS A 45 -1.67 -12.25 7.95
C LYS A 45 -0.39 -12.23 7.14
N ASN A 46 -0.31 -13.16 6.21
CA ASN A 46 0.84 -13.21 5.31
C ASN A 46 0.84 -11.96 4.44
N PRO A 47 1.86 -11.11 4.55
CA PRO A 47 1.88 -9.85 3.80
C PRO A 47 1.87 -10.04 2.30
N LYS A 48 2.27 -11.19 1.81
CA LYS A 48 2.28 -11.44 0.37
C LYS A 48 0.91 -11.41 -0.24
N THR A 49 -0.12 -11.53 0.56
CA THR A 49 -1.47 -11.59 0.03
C THR A 49 -2.17 -10.25 -0.01
N ILE A 50 -1.52 -9.19 0.44
CA ILE A 50 -2.15 -7.88 0.45
C ILE A 50 -1.86 -7.19 -0.87
N LYS A 51 -2.80 -7.33 -1.79
CA LYS A 51 -2.67 -6.74 -3.12
C LYS A 51 -3.33 -5.38 -3.15
N VAL A 52 -2.72 -4.47 -3.87
CA VAL A 52 -3.20 -3.10 -3.97
C VAL A 52 -3.13 -2.62 -5.40
N THR A 53 -3.92 -1.61 -5.70
CA THR A 53 -3.77 -0.82 -6.91
C THR A 53 -3.39 0.59 -6.51
N PHE A 54 -2.66 1.26 -7.37
CA PHE A 54 -2.18 2.61 -7.05
C PHE A 54 -1.78 3.32 -8.32
N ASP A 55 -1.59 4.63 -8.20
CA ASP A 55 -1.08 5.46 -9.28
C ASP A 55 0.39 5.74 -9.03
N GLU A 56 1.18 5.61 -10.05
CA GLU A 56 2.60 5.92 -9.95
C GLU A 56 2.79 7.43 -9.89
N ALA A 57 3.64 7.87 -8.98
CA ALA A 57 3.99 9.28 -8.87
C ALA A 57 5.50 9.38 -8.73
N HIS A 58 6.00 10.57 -8.98
CA HIS A 58 7.43 10.82 -8.86
C HIS A 58 7.67 11.75 -7.68
N SER A 59 8.77 11.50 -6.98
CA SER A 59 9.18 12.37 -5.91
C SER A 59 10.70 12.50 -5.97
N PRO A 60 11.26 13.53 -5.33
CA PRO A 60 12.71 13.68 -5.31
C PRO A 60 13.44 12.48 -4.72
N LYS A 61 12.75 11.69 -3.93
CA LYS A 61 13.35 10.52 -3.28
C LYS A 61 13.17 9.24 -4.07
N GLY A 62 12.47 9.27 -5.20
CA GLY A 62 12.27 8.10 -6.03
C GLY A 62 10.82 7.79 -6.29
N PRO A 63 10.53 6.56 -6.72
CA PRO A 63 9.16 6.19 -7.06
C PRO A 63 8.23 6.26 -5.84
N ARG A 64 7.03 6.76 -6.06
CA ARG A 64 6.04 6.91 -5.03
C ARG A 64 4.69 6.45 -5.55
N ALA A 65 3.90 5.84 -4.68
CA ALA A 65 2.54 5.43 -5.00
C ALA A 65 1.55 6.41 -4.39
N SER A 66 0.53 6.76 -5.14
CA SER A 66 -0.57 7.57 -4.64
C SER A 66 -1.88 6.87 -4.94
N ASN A 67 -2.96 7.31 -4.30
CA ASN A 67 -4.27 6.68 -4.47
C ASN A 67 -4.21 5.17 -4.29
N VAL A 68 -3.54 4.74 -3.23
CA VAL A 68 -3.36 3.32 -2.97
C VAL A 68 -4.66 2.74 -2.44
N ARG A 69 -5.12 1.65 -3.03
CA ARG A 69 -6.34 0.96 -2.60
C ARG A 69 -6.08 -0.53 -2.52
N ARG A 70 -6.75 -1.15 -1.57
CA ARG A 70 -6.67 -2.60 -1.48
C ARG A 70 -7.49 -3.23 -2.59
N GLU A 71 -6.88 -4.16 -3.26
CA GLU A 71 -7.53 -4.86 -4.33
C GLU A 71 -8.39 -6.02 -3.82
N ASP A 72 -8.00 -6.58 -2.68
CA ASP A 72 -8.70 -7.73 -2.12
C ASP A 72 -9.90 -7.33 -1.26
N PHE A 73 -10.22 -6.03 -1.18
CA PHE A 73 -11.43 -5.56 -0.53
C PHE A 73 -12.28 -4.88 -1.56
N PRO A 74 -12.96 -5.63 -2.34
CA PRO A 74 -13.68 -4.99 -3.41
C PRO A 74 -14.82 -4.17 -2.90
N ASN A 75 -15.21 -4.20 -2.07
CA ASN A 75 -16.10 -3.39 -1.87
C ASN A 75 -16.46 -2.83 -0.99
N GLN A 76 -16.01 -2.84 -0.68
CA GLN A 76 -16.27 -2.20 0.09
C GLN A 76 -17.15 -1.32 -0.16
N ALA A 77 -17.30 -1.16 -0.70
CA ALA A 77 -18.02 -0.15 -0.85
C ALA A 77 -19.31 -0.43 -0.77
N VAL A 78 -19.60 -0.80 -0.67
CA VAL A 78 -20.77 -0.82 -0.65
C VAL A 78 -21.24 -0.97 -0.20
#